data_e9997926a3cd1b02c26afd9c4ab01544
#
_entry.id   e9997926a3cd1b02c26afd9c4ab01544
#
_cell.length_a   1.000
_cell.length_b   1.000
_cell.length_c   1.000
_cell.angle_alpha   90.00
_cell.angle_beta   90.00
_cell.angle_gamma   90.00
#
_symmetry.space_group_name_H-M   'P 1'
#
loop_
_entity.id
_entity.type
_entity.pdbx_description
1 polymer ?
#
loop_
_entity_poly.entity_id
_entity_poly.type
_entity_poly.pdbx_seq_one_letter_code
_entity_poly.pdbx_strand_id
1 'polypeptide(L)'
;LLLKAPFQNYCVKIISIDKNSSLKIILMERLPQQLFFKEEIKKYKLTPRQKEITLLLSTGHSNRKIAEKLHISEYTVKDHLKDIFRVLGVHNRSELFPKLLNLR
;
A
#
# COMPACT_ATOMS: atom_id res chain seq x y z
N LEU A 1 14.40 4.29 6.18
CA LEU A 1 14.16 3.52 4.98
C LEU A 1 13.44 2.22 5.32
N LEU A 2 12.28 2.01 4.72
CA LEU A 2 11.52 0.79 4.89
C LEU A 2 11.76 -0.12 3.69
N LEU A 3 12.20 -1.32 3.97
CA LEU A 3 12.38 -2.35 2.97
C LEU A 3 11.38 -3.46 3.23
N LYS A 4 10.73 -3.91 2.16
CA LYS A 4 9.88 -5.08 2.27
C LYS A 4 10.79 -6.32 2.27
N ALA A 5 10.75 -7.07 3.35
CA ALA A 5 11.47 -8.33 3.41
C ALA A 5 10.91 -9.32 2.39
N PRO A 6 11.69 -10.31 1.92
CA PRO A 6 11.18 -11.33 1.01
C PRO A 6 10.06 -12.16 1.63
N PHE A 7 9.89 -12.08 2.94
CA PHE A 7 8.79 -12.74 3.63
C PHE A 7 7.55 -11.86 3.58
N GLN A 8 6.45 -12.42 3.20
CA GLN A 8 5.18 -11.71 3.23
C GLN A 8 4.87 -11.28 4.66
N ASN A 9 4.37 -10.08 4.82
CA ASN A 9 3.94 -9.51 6.10
C ASN A 9 5.05 -9.03 7.03
N TYR A 10 6.29 -8.94 6.55
CA TYR A 10 7.37 -8.35 7.34
C TYR A 10 7.89 -7.09 6.67
N CYS A 11 8.13 -6.11 7.49
CA CYS A 11 8.82 -4.89 7.06
C CYS A 11 10.12 -4.80 7.83
N VAL A 12 11.17 -4.39 7.13
CA VAL A 12 12.48 -4.16 7.75
C VAL A 12 12.68 -2.66 7.78
N LYS A 13 12.96 -2.13 8.95
CA LYS A 13 13.28 -0.73 9.13
C LYS A 13 14.77 -0.60 9.41
N ILE A 14 15.44 0.19 8.59
CA ILE A 14 16.85 0.51 8.81
C ILE A 14 16.92 1.79 9.61
N ILE A 15 17.49 1.72 10.78
CA ILE A 15 17.63 2.87 11.66
C ILE A 15 19.13 3.09 11.89
N SER A 16 19.58 4.32 11.69
CA SER A 16 20.91 4.72 12.14
C SER A 16 20.82 4.96 13.64
N ILE A 17 21.48 4.08 14.42
CA ILE A 17 21.39 4.12 15.88
C ILE A 17 22.58 4.87 16.48
N ASP A 18 23.65 4.99 15.74
CA ASP A 18 24.89 5.52 16.28
C ASP A 18 25.45 6.64 15.42
N LYS A 19 26.03 7.63 16.09
CA LYS A 19 26.75 8.72 15.43
C LYS A 19 27.93 8.22 14.59
N ASN A 20 28.38 7.01 14.82
CA ASN A 20 29.47 6.37 14.09
C ASN A 20 28.99 5.61 12.86
N SER A 21 27.79 5.87 12.40
CA SER A 21 27.27 5.36 11.13
C SER A 21 27.00 3.87 11.07
N SER A 22 26.82 3.23 12.22
CA SER A 22 26.39 1.84 12.22
C SER A 22 24.92 1.77 11.86
N LEU A 23 24.64 1.26 10.68
CA LEU A 23 23.28 0.96 10.29
C LEU A 23 22.88 -0.38 10.89
N LYS A 24 21.91 -0.38 11.77
CA LYS A 24 21.35 -1.63 12.26
C LYS A 24 20.02 -1.89 11.58
N ILE A 25 19.92 -3.07 11.03
CA ILE A 25 18.67 -3.55 10.47
C ILE A 25 17.86 -4.09 11.64
N ILE A 26 16.78 -3.41 11.97
CA ILE A 26 15.86 -3.89 12.97
C ILE A 26 14.73 -4.59 12.25
N LEU A 27 14.62 -5.89 12.46
CA LEU A 27 13.46 -6.64 12.07
C LEU A 27 12.32 -6.17 12.97
N MET A 28 11.47 -5.33 12.41
CA MET A 28 10.26 -4.98 13.12
C MET A 28 9.38 -6.21 13.17
N GLU A 29 8.75 -6.38 14.32
CA GLU A 29 7.73 -7.39 14.46
C GLU A 29 6.75 -7.29 13.30
N ARG A 30 6.15 -8.43 12.98
CA ARG A 30 5.16 -8.59 11.95
C ARG A 30 4.24 -7.39 11.86
N LEU A 31 4.57 -6.45 10.99
CA LEU A 31 3.64 -5.39 10.63
C LEU A 31 2.69 -5.98 9.61
N PRO A 32 1.39 -5.97 9.87
CA PRO A 32 0.45 -6.32 8.83
C PRO A 32 0.71 -5.43 7.61
N GLN A 33 0.80 -6.02 6.46
CA GLN A 33 0.99 -5.30 5.21
C GLN A 33 -0.02 -4.16 5.06
N GLN A 34 -1.23 -4.40 5.55
CA GLN A 34 -2.29 -3.41 5.58
C GLN A 34 -1.91 -2.15 6.36
N LEU A 35 -1.22 -2.30 7.48
CA LEU A 35 -0.83 -1.16 8.30
C LEU A 35 0.21 -0.29 7.59
N PHE A 36 1.16 -0.94 6.91
CA PHE A 36 2.16 -0.24 6.13
C PHE A 36 1.53 0.57 5.00
N PHE A 37 0.67 -0.06 4.21
CA PHE A 37 0.02 0.61 3.10
C PHE A 37 -0.92 1.70 3.56
N LYS A 38 -1.54 1.54 4.71
CA LYS A 38 -2.40 2.56 5.28
C LYS A 38 -1.64 3.86 5.53
N GLU A 39 -0.42 3.78 6.05
CA GLU A 39 0.41 4.96 6.27
C GLU A 39 0.85 5.58 4.95
N GLU A 40 1.23 4.77 3.96
CA GLU A 40 1.63 5.27 2.66
C GLU A 40 0.47 5.94 1.92
N ILE A 41 -0.73 5.38 2.01
CA ILE A 41 -1.93 5.91 1.37
C ILE A 41 -2.29 7.29 1.91
N LYS A 42 -2.01 7.58 3.17
CA LYS A 42 -2.29 8.89 3.77
C LYS A 42 -1.57 10.04 3.07
N LYS A 43 -0.49 9.77 2.37
CA LYS A 43 0.29 10.79 1.66
C LYS A 43 -0.41 11.32 0.42
N TYR A 44 -1.45 10.65 -0.05
CA TYR A 44 -2.17 11.02 -1.26
C TYR A 44 -3.53 11.62 -0.94
N LYS A 45 -3.98 12.50 -1.82
CA LYS A 45 -5.31 13.12 -1.68
C LYS A 45 -6.38 12.19 -2.21
N LEU A 46 -6.74 11.22 -1.41
CA LEU A 46 -7.80 10.26 -1.71
C LEU A 46 -8.98 10.50 -0.79
N THR A 47 -10.18 10.29 -1.32
CA THR A 47 -11.38 10.28 -0.49
C THR A 47 -11.35 9.07 0.46
N PRO A 48 -12.11 9.08 1.56
CA PRO A 48 -12.17 7.93 2.45
C PRO A 48 -12.51 6.63 1.74
N ARG A 49 -13.46 6.66 0.80
CA ARG A 49 -13.83 5.48 0.03
C ARG A 49 -12.70 5.02 -0.88
N GLN A 50 -12.00 5.96 -1.51
CA GLN A 50 -10.85 5.64 -2.35
C GLN A 50 -9.70 5.03 -1.54
N LYS A 51 -9.46 5.54 -0.34
CA LYS A 51 -8.46 4.97 0.58
C LYS A 51 -8.80 3.52 0.93
N GLU A 52 -10.07 3.28 1.22
CA GLU A 52 -10.56 1.95 1.57
C GLU A 52 -10.37 0.97 0.41
N ILE A 53 -10.72 1.38 -0.79
CA ILE A 53 -10.55 0.57 -2.00
C ILE A 53 -9.07 0.31 -2.28
N THR A 54 -8.23 1.33 -2.16
CA THR A 54 -6.79 1.20 -2.38
C THR A 54 -6.18 0.21 -1.40
N LEU A 55 -6.60 0.26 -0.15
CA LEU A 55 -6.12 -0.66 0.87
C LEU A 55 -6.52 -2.11 0.54
N LEU A 56 -7.74 -2.33 0.12
CA LEU A 56 -8.21 -3.65 -0.28
C LEU A 56 -7.46 -4.16 -1.52
N LEU A 57 -7.16 -3.29 -2.47
CA LEU A 57 -6.33 -3.64 -3.62
C LEU A 57 -4.94 -4.08 -3.19
N SER A 58 -4.34 -3.35 -2.27
CA SER A 58 -2.98 -3.62 -1.81
C SER A 58 -2.87 -4.94 -1.07
N THR A 59 -3.98 -5.45 -0.55
CA THR A 59 -4.01 -6.75 0.13
C THR A 59 -4.42 -7.89 -0.80
N GLY A 60 -4.50 -7.62 -2.11
CA GLY A 60 -4.70 -8.67 -3.10
C GLY A 60 -6.15 -8.97 -3.46
N HIS A 61 -7.08 -8.14 -3.05
CA HIS A 61 -8.48 -8.35 -3.38
C HIS A 61 -8.76 -8.02 -4.85
N SER A 62 -9.55 -8.86 -5.49
CA SER A 62 -10.05 -8.59 -6.84
C SER A 62 -11.14 -7.53 -6.80
N ASN A 63 -11.44 -6.92 -7.96
CA ASN A 63 -12.52 -5.95 -8.05
C ASN A 63 -13.85 -6.52 -7.57
N ARG A 64 -14.11 -7.77 -7.89
CA ARG A 64 -15.31 -8.47 -7.45
C ARG A 64 -15.37 -8.58 -5.93
N LYS A 65 -14.26 -8.97 -5.30
CA LYS A 65 -14.18 -9.08 -3.85
C LYS A 65 -14.34 -7.74 -3.16
N ILE A 66 -13.75 -6.70 -3.73
CA ILE A 66 -13.90 -5.34 -3.20
C ILE A 66 -15.37 -4.93 -3.28
N ALA A 67 -16.00 -5.17 -4.41
CA ALA A 67 -17.41 -4.85 -4.61
C ALA A 67 -18.30 -5.56 -3.57
N GLU A 68 -18.04 -6.84 -3.34
CA GLU A 68 -18.75 -7.62 -2.33
C GLU A 68 -18.57 -7.05 -0.92
N LYS A 69 -17.33 -6.74 -0.56
CA LYS A 69 -17.02 -6.22 0.78
C LYS A 69 -17.62 -4.85 1.04
N LEU A 70 -17.69 -4.01 0.03
CA LEU A 70 -18.19 -2.65 0.16
C LEU A 70 -19.65 -2.49 -0.22
N HIS A 71 -20.29 -3.58 -0.63
CA HIS A 71 -21.70 -3.59 -1.05
C HIS A 71 -21.97 -2.60 -2.19
N ILE A 72 -21.09 -2.60 -3.17
CA ILE A 72 -21.22 -1.79 -4.40
C ILE A 72 -21.00 -2.69 -5.62
N SER A 73 -21.27 -2.17 -6.80
CA SER A 73 -21.06 -2.93 -8.03
C SER A 73 -19.58 -2.93 -8.43
N GLU A 74 -19.19 -3.94 -9.21
CA GLU A 74 -17.84 -3.95 -9.80
C GLU A 74 -17.61 -2.73 -10.70
N TYR A 75 -18.63 -2.28 -11.37
CA TYR A 75 -18.56 -1.07 -12.20
C TYR A 75 -18.17 0.14 -11.35
N THR A 76 -18.78 0.28 -10.18
CA THR A 76 -18.47 1.37 -9.25
C THR A 76 -17.03 1.25 -8.74
N VAL A 77 -16.55 0.03 -8.47
CA VAL A 77 -15.16 -0.19 -8.09
C VAL A 77 -14.23 0.27 -9.20
N LYS A 78 -14.50 -0.12 -10.44
CA LYS A 78 -13.68 0.28 -11.59
C LYS A 78 -13.66 1.80 -11.77
N ASP A 79 -14.77 2.44 -11.53
CA ASP A 79 -14.88 3.89 -11.62
C ASP A 79 -14.00 4.57 -10.56
N HIS A 80 -14.06 4.09 -9.34
CA HIS A 80 -13.16 4.57 -8.28
C HIS A 80 -11.69 4.32 -8.62
N LEU A 81 -11.38 3.18 -9.24
CA LEU A 81 -10.00 2.85 -9.61
C LEU A 81 -9.42 3.83 -10.62
N LYS A 82 -10.21 4.32 -11.54
CA LYS A 82 -9.75 5.34 -12.50
C LYS A 82 -9.24 6.58 -11.76
N ASP A 83 -9.98 7.04 -10.79
CA ASP A 83 -9.61 8.21 -10.01
C ASP A 83 -8.41 7.92 -9.12
N ILE A 84 -8.39 6.76 -8.48
CA ILE A 84 -7.29 6.33 -7.63
C ILE A 84 -5.98 6.28 -8.43
N PHE A 85 -6.01 5.65 -9.59
CA PHE A 85 -4.82 5.53 -10.44
C PHE A 85 -4.33 6.89 -10.90
N ARG A 86 -5.25 7.81 -11.18
CA ARG A 86 -4.88 9.18 -11.56
C ARG A 86 -4.19 9.89 -10.41
N VAL A 87 -4.72 9.80 -9.20
CA VAL A 87 -4.13 10.46 -8.02
C VAL A 87 -2.77 9.87 -7.69
N LEU A 88 -2.63 8.54 -7.78
CA LEU A 88 -1.37 7.87 -7.49
C LEU A 88 -0.35 7.98 -8.62
N GLY A 89 -0.77 8.41 -9.81
CA GLY A 89 0.13 8.50 -10.96
C GLY A 89 0.52 7.15 -11.52
N VAL A 90 -0.36 6.17 -11.45
CA VAL A 90 -0.13 4.84 -12.00
C VAL A 90 -1.12 4.55 -13.13
N HIS A 91 -0.77 3.63 -14.02
CA HIS A 91 -1.59 3.31 -15.19
C HIS A 91 -2.39 2.04 -15.02
N ASN A 92 -1.95 1.16 -14.15
CA ASN A 92 -2.60 -0.13 -13.96
C ASN A 92 -2.34 -0.65 -12.54
N ARG A 93 -2.99 -1.76 -12.25
CA ARG A 93 -2.89 -2.39 -10.92
C ARG A 93 -1.48 -2.88 -10.59
N SER A 94 -0.73 -3.33 -11.58
CA SER A 94 0.62 -3.84 -11.34
C SER A 94 1.61 -2.74 -10.96
N GLU A 95 1.33 -1.48 -11.28
CA GLU A 95 2.16 -0.37 -10.87
C GLU A 95 1.86 0.11 -9.45
N LEU A 96 0.75 -0.35 -8.87
CA LEU A 96 0.27 0.13 -7.58
C LEU A 96 1.24 -0.18 -6.45
N PHE A 97 1.67 -1.43 -6.35
CA PHE A 97 2.59 -1.87 -5.29
C PHE A 97 3.93 -1.13 -5.33
N PRO A 98 4.61 -1.06 -6.48
CA PRO A 98 5.87 -0.31 -6.55
C PRO A 98 5.68 1.16 -6.15
N LYS A 99 4.57 1.76 -6.53
CA LYS A 99 4.29 3.15 -6.17
C LYS A 99 4.09 3.32 -4.67
N LEU A 100 3.30 2.46 -4.05
CA LEU A 100 3.03 2.53 -2.61
C LEU A 100 4.25 2.17 -1.77
N LEU A 101 5.12 1.31 -2.28
CA LEU A 101 6.37 0.97 -1.61
C LEU A 101 7.49 1.95 -1.92
N ASN A 102 7.21 2.95 -2.75
CA ASN A 102 8.19 3.94 -3.18
C ASN A 102 9.39 3.30 -3.90
N LEU A 103 9.14 2.22 -4.60
CA LEU A 103 10.14 1.54 -5.41
C LEU A 103 10.18 2.15 -6.81
N ARG A 104 11.38 2.24 -7.38
CA ARG A 104 11.56 2.72 -8.75
C ARG A 104 12.01 1.60 -9.65
#